data_3ea775538c463deeadf67e84fd68f272
#
_entry.id   3ea775538c463deeadf67e84fd68f272
#
_cell.length_a   1.000
_cell.length_b   1.000
_cell.length_c   1.000
_cell.angle_alpha   90.00
_cell.angle_beta   90.00
_cell.angle_gamma   90.00
#
_symmetry.space_group_name_H-M   'P 1'
#
loop_
_entity.id
_entity.type
_entity.pdbx_description
1 polymer ?
#
loop_
_entity_poly.entity_id
_entity_poly.type
_entity_poly.pdbx_seq_one_letter_code
_entity_poly.pdbx_strand_id
1 'polypeptide(L)'
;MKLILGFMLPMLLGLLFQQFYNMVDTIVVGQFLGVNALAGVGSTGSVNFLVLGFCMGVCAGFAIPVAQKFGEKDFDGLRKFVGNTIWLGVGFAAVMTTATCLLCGNILHWMNTPDTVFKEAYDYIFVIFLGIPVTFLYNILSGFIRSLGDSKSPVVILIISSILNVGLDLLFILVFDMGVAGAGWATVLAQLISGIACLVYMIKRFDILHLSKKDLKPDAYSMSRLCAMGVPMGLQYSITAIGSILLQSAVNSLGETYMAAVTAGSKVTQFLCCPFDAMGSTMATYCGQNVGAGRVDRIESGVKKCSMLGIAYAIIALIVIIPFGGEFSKLFIDGAQTEILDLAKQFLWLNVLFYIPLAFVNIIRFSIQGLGNSQLAVFAGVFEMIARGGVALGLVPAFGYVAVCLASPAAWVLADLFLFPAFFHSVKILKNRFPSPSATAEKTDTES
;
A
#
# COMPACT_ATOMS: atom_id res chain seq x y z
N MET A 1 0.76 21.39 10.16
CA MET A 1 1.59 21.25 8.96
C MET A 1 2.95 20.62 9.25
N LYS A 2 3.81 21.20 10.11
CA LYS A 2 5.16 20.66 10.40
C LYS A 2 5.16 19.18 10.81
N LEU A 3 4.24 18.75 11.68
CA LEU A 3 4.14 17.34 12.11
C LEU A 3 3.78 16.41 10.94
N ILE A 4 2.82 16.79 10.10
CA ILE A 4 2.41 15.99 8.95
C ILE A 4 3.58 15.86 7.96
N LEU A 5 4.23 16.96 7.60
CA LEU A 5 5.39 16.95 6.71
C LEU A 5 6.57 16.17 7.30
N GLY A 6 6.86 16.36 8.59
CA GLY A 6 7.97 15.67 9.27
C GLY A 6 7.79 14.16 9.35
N PHE A 7 6.54 13.66 9.32
CA PHE A 7 6.21 12.24 9.28
C PHE A 7 6.12 11.72 7.84
N MET A 8 5.51 12.50 6.94
CA MET A 8 5.26 12.13 5.55
C MET A 8 6.54 12.04 4.71
N LEU A 9 7.46 13.02 4.86
CA LEU A 9 8.67 13.07 4.02
C LEU A 9 9.57 11.81 4.15
N PRO A 10 9.87 11.30 5.35
CA PRO A 10 10.57 10.03 5.46
C PRO A 10 9.81 8.88 4.80
N MET A 11 8.49 8.79 4.99
CA MET A 11 7.69 7.74 4.36
C MET A 11 7.73 7.82 2.83
N LEU A 12 7.64 9.03 2.28
CA LEU A 12 7.78 9.26 0.83
C LEU A 12 9.13 8.76 0.32
N LEU A 13 10.21 9.11 1.01
CA LEU A 13 11.55 8.62 0.66
C LEU A 13 11.60 7.08 0.69
N GLY A 14 11.02 6.45 1.70
CA GLY A 14 10.94 4.99 1.79
C GLY A 14 10.21 4.37 0.60
N LEU A 15 9.07 4.92 0.22
CA LEU A 15 8.29 4.45 -0.93
C LEU A 15 9.04 4.64 -2.26
N LEU A 16 9.70 5.78 -2.45
CA LEU A 16 10.53 6.03 -3.63
C LEU A 16 11.71 5.05 -3.71
N PHE A 17 12.42 4.83 -2.60
CA PHE A 17 13.49 3.83 -2.55
C PHE A 17 12.97 2.42 -2.84
N GLN A 18 11.78 2.09 -2.36
CA GLN A 18 11.13 0.80 -2.67
C GLN A 18 10.86 0.64 -4.16
N GLN A 19 10.39 1.69 -4.85
CA GLN A 19 10.21 1.65 -6.31
C GLN A 19 11.55 1.52 -7.05
N PHE A 20 12.58 2.22 -6.60
CA PHE A 20 13.92 2.10 -7.20
C PHE A 20 14.48 0.69 -7.05
N TYR A 21 14.40 0.09 -5.86
CA TYR A 21 14.96 -1.24 -5.70
C TYR A 21 14.19 -2.30 -6.49
N ASN A 22 12.85 -2.22 -6.56
CA ASN A 22 12.05 -3.09 -7.42
C ASN A 22 12.46 -3.01 -8.90
N MET A 23 12.81 -1.80 -9.36
CA MET A 23 13.31 -1.59 -10.72
C MET A 23 14.70 -2.21 -10.90
N VAL A 24 15.61 -2.05 -9.93
CA VAL A 24 16.96 -2.64 -9.96
C VAL A 24 16.87 -4.17 -9.96
N ASP A 25 16.04 -4.76 -9.12
CA ASP A 25 15.81 -6.21 -9.06
C ASP A 25 15.33 -6.75 -10.43
N THR A 26 14.37 -6.07 -11.04
CA THR A 26 13.90 -6.40 -12.40
C THR A 26 15.02 -6.32 -13.45
N ILE A 27 15.89 -5.31 -13.35
CA ILE A 27 17.05 -5.16 -14.27
C ILE A 27 18.06 -6.29 -14.05
N VAL A 28 18.37 -6.63 -12.81
CA VAL A 28 19.32 -7.72 -12.48
C VAL A 28 18.81 -9.05 -13.03
N VAL A 29 17.55 -9.39 -12.79
CA VAL A 29 16.93 -10.60 -13.32
C VAL A 29 16.98 -10.60 -14.85
N GLY A 30 16.59 -9.50 -15.50
CA GLY A 30 16.58 -9.42 -16.98
C GLY A 30 17.96 -9.51 -17.63
N GLN A 31 18.97 -8.86 -17.05
CA GLN A 31 20.32 -8.84 -17.60
C GLN A 31 21.10 -10.15 -17.39
N PHE A 32 20.95 -10.77 -16.23
CA PHE A 32 21.77 -11.94 -15.86
C PHE A 32 21.08 -13.28 -16.09
N LEU A 33 19.73 -13.33 -16.00
CA LEU A 33 18.97 -14.57 -16.21
C LEU A 33 18.23 -14.63 -17.55
N GLY A 34 18.15 -13.50 -18.26
CA GLY A 34 17.57 -13.41 -19.59
C GLY A 34 16.05 -13.18 -19.61
N VAL A 35 15.52 -13.14 -20.86
CA VAL A 35 14.14 -12.70 -21.12
C VAL A 35 13.09 -13.64 -20.54
N ASN A 36 13.31 -14.95 -20.55
CA ASN A 36 12.35 -15.92 -20.01
C ASN A 36 12.21 -15.78 -18.48
N ALA A 37 13.32 -15.60 -17.76
CA ALA A 37 13.32 -15.35 -16.33
C ALA A 37 12.58 -14.04 -15.99
N LEU A 38 12.86 -12.98 -16.74
CA LEU A 38 12.17 -11.69 -16.58
C LEU A 38 10.68 -11.81 -16.85
N ALA A 39 10.27 -12.54 -17.89
CA ALA A 39 8.87 -12.77 -18.20
C ALA A 39 8.18 -13.64 -17.12
N GLY A 40 8.89 -14.65 -16.59
CA GLY A 40 8.42 -15.49 -15.49
C GLY A 40 8.15 -14.66 -14.25
N VAL A 41 9.13 -13.88 -13.76
CA VAL A 41 8.98 -12.99 -12.61
C VAL A 41 7.89 -11.95 -12.88
N GLY A 42 7.86 -11.34 -14.06
CA GLY A 42 6.86 -10.34 -14.43
C GLY A 42 5.42 -10.86 -14.40
N SER A 43 5.21 -12.12 -14.83
CA SER A 43 3.89 -12.76 -14.84
C SER A 43 3.31 -12.94 -13.43
N THR A 44 4.15 -13.02 -12.40
CA THR A 44 3.71 -13.18 -10.99
C THR A 44 3.27 -11.87 -10.33
N GLY A 45 3.49 -10.71 -10.96
CA GLY A 45 3.28 -9.40 -10.35
C GLY A 45 1.86 -9.18 -9.82
N SER A 46 0.84 -9.60 -10.56
CA SER A 46 -0.58 -9.44 -10.15
C SER A 46 -0.92 -10.30 -8.94
N VAL A 47 -0.42 -11.53 -8.86
CA VAL A 47 -0.61 -12.42 -7.69
C VAL A 47 0.15 -11.91 -6.50
N ASN A 48 1.39 -11.45 -6.69
CA ASN A 48 2.15 -10.80 -5.64
C ASN A 48 1.36 -9.63 -5.03
N PHE A 49 0.82 -8.75 -5.87
CA PHE A 49 0.02 -7.63 -5.39
C PHE A 49 -1.27 -8.07 -4.67
N LEU A 50 -1.94 -9.12 -5.17
CA LEU A 50 -3.13 -9.68 -4.55
C LEU A 50 -2.83 -10.27 -3.15
N VAL A 51 -1.82 -11.13 -3.05
CA VAL A 51 -1.50 -11.88 -1.83
C VAL A 51 -0.71 -11.02 -0.83
N LEU A 52 0.40 -10.43 -1.26
CA LEU A 52 1.21 -9.60 -0.37
C LEU A 52 0.52 -8.30 -0.01
N GLY A 53 -0.29 -7.72 -0.92
CA GLY A 53 -1.13 -6.57 -0.63
C GLY A 53 -2.12 -6.87 0.49
N PHE A 54 -2.77 -8.06 0.48
CA PHE A 54 -3.60 -8.51 1.60
C PHE A 54 -2.81 -8.56 2.91
N CYS A 55 -1.64 -9.20 2.91
CA CYS A 55 -0.79 -9.32 4.08
C CYS A 55 -0.37 -7.94 4.63
N MET A 56 0.07 -7.04 3.75
CA MET A 56 0.46 -5.67 4.10
C MET A 56 -0.72 -4.87 4.66
N GLY A 57 -1.91 -5.02 4.07
CA GLY A 57 -3.13 -4.37 4.55
C GLY A 57 -3.53 -4.85 5.95
N VAL A 58 -3.46 -6.16 6.21
CA VAL A 58 -3.70 -6.74 7.55
C VAL A 58 -2.73 -6.16 8.57
N CYS A 59 -1.43 -6.12 8.25
CA CYS A 59 -0.40 -5.55 9.13
C CYS A 59 -0.64 -4.07 9.41
N ALA A 60 -0.98 -3.29 8.39
CA ALA A 60 -1.29 -1.86 8.52
C ALA A 60 -2.53 -1.63 9.42
N GLY A 61 -3.54 -2.49 9.29
CA GLY A 61 -4.73 -2.45 10.14
C GLY A 61 -4.44 -2.77 11.60
N PHE A 62 -3.52 -3.71 11.88
CA PHE A 62 -3.09 -4.02 13.25
C PHE A 62 -2.37 -2.84 13.93
N ALA A 63 -1.74 -1.96 13.17
CA ALA A 63 -1.07 -0.78 13.70
C ALA A 63 -2.05 0.31 14.20
N ILE A 64 -3.30 0.33 13.71
CA ILE A 64 -4.28 1.40 14.04
C ILE A 64 -4.68 1.38 15.52
N PRO A 65 -5.11 0.25 16.14
CA PRO A 65 -5.42 0.21 17.57
C PRO A 65 -4.21 0.58 18.45
N VAL A 66 -2.99 0.23 18.01
CA VAL A 66 -1.76 0.61 18.72
C VAL A 66 -1.56 2.13 18.69
N ALA A 67 -1.77 2.77 17.52
CA ALA A 67 -1.71 4.23 17.40
C ALA A 67 -2.79 4.93 18.25
N GLN A 68 -4.00 4.38 18.31
CA GLN A 68 -5.09 4.90 19.16
C GLN A 68 -4.71 4.81 20.64
N LYS A 69 -4.23 3.65 21.11
CA LYS A 69 -3.80 3.47 22.51
C LYS A 69 -2.61 4.34 22.89
N PHE A 70 -1.70 4.56 21.95
CA PHE A 70 -0.60 5.51 22.14
C PHE A 70 -1.14 6.96 22.34
N GLY A 71 -2.11 7.35 21.52
CA GLY A 71 -2.78 8.65 21.66
C GLY A 71 -3.54 8.82 22.98
N GLU A 72 -4.20 7.76 23.47
CA GLU A 72 -4.88 7.68 24.77
C GLU A 72 -3.90 7.73 25.95
N LYS A 73 -2.59 7.48 25.72
CA LYS A 73 -1.56 7.22 26.75
C LYS A 73 -1.86 5.98 27.61
N ASP A 74 -2.68 5.07 27.09
CA ASP A 74 -2.98 3.78 27.69
C ASP A 74 -1.91 2.75 27.27
N PHE A 75 -0.77 2.76 27.96
CA PHE A 75 0.36 1.90 27.63
C PHE A 75 0.13 0.42 27.98
N ASP A 76 -0.75 0.14 28.95
CA ASP A 76 -1.11 -1.25 29.29
C ASP A 76 -2.00 -1.84 28.18
N GLY A 77 -3.02 -1.08 27.73
CA GLY A 77 -3.82 -1.44 26.58
C GLY A 77 -2.98 -1.57 25.31
N LEU A 78 -2.01 -0.67 25.08
CA LEU A 78 -1.10 -0.73 23.96
C LEU A 78 -0.31 -2.04 23.94
N ARG A 79 0.32 -2.43 25.08
CA ARG A 79 1.05 -3.70 25.19
C ARG A 79 0.17 -4.92 24.95
N LYS A 80 -1.08 -4.91 25.44
CA LYS A 80 -2.06 -5.96 25.14
C LYS A 80 -2.32 -6.12 23.64
N PHE A 81 -2.54 -4.99 22.92
CA PHE A 81 -2.72 -5.05 21.48
C PHE A 81 -1.47 -5.56 20.75
N VAL A 82 -0.28 -5.10 21.13
CA VAL A 82 0.98 -5.59 20.58
C VAL A 82 1.16 -7.09 20.84
N GLY A 83 0.93 -7.56 22.08
CA GLY A 83 1.03 -8.97 22.42
C GLY A 83 0.04 -9.85 21.65
N ASN A 84 -1.20 -9.41 21.50
CA ASN A 84 -2.21 -10.14 20.73
C ASN A 84 -1.96 -10.08 19.20
N THR A 85 -1.29 -9.05 18.71
CA THR A 85 -0.86 -8.99 17.31
C THR A 85 0.17 -10.08 16.99
N ILE A 86 1.02 -10.50 17.94
CA ILE A 86 1.97 -11.60 17.73
C ILE A 86 1.20 -12.89 17.40
N TRP A 87 0.18 -13.25 18.17
CA TRP A 87 -0.63 -14.44 17.92
C TRP A 87 -1.36 -14.39 16.58
N LEU A 88 -2.01 -13.27 16.29
CA LEU A 88 -2.70 -13.09 15.01
C LEU A 88 -1.73 -13.03 13.84
N GLY A 89 -0.59 -12.36 13.98
CA GLY A 89 0.45 -12.29 12.95
C GLY A 89 1.00 -13.66 12.59
N VAL A 90 1.31 -14.48 13.60
CA VAL A 90 1.75 -15.87 13.38
C VAL A 90 0.63 -16.69 12.74
N GLY A 91 -0.61 -16.56 13.22
CA GLY A 91 -1.77 -17.28 12.67
C GLY A 91 -2.03 -16.93 11.21
N PHE A 92 -2.11 -15.63 10.87
CA PHE A 92 -2.30 -15.17 9.49
C PHE A 92 -1.12 -15.58 8.60
N ALA A 93 0.11 -15.42 9.07
CA ALA A 93 1.30 -15.80 8.31
C ALA A 93 1.29 -17.33 8.02
N ALA A 94 0.99 -18.16 9.01
CA ALA A 94 0.92 -19.61 8.83
C ALA A 94 -0.17 -20.01 7.83
N VAL A 95 -1.39 -19.47 7.97
CA VAL A 95 -2.52 -19.76 7.06
C VAL A 95 -2.19 -19.30 5.64
N MET A 96 -1.73 -18.05 5.47
CA MET A 96 -1.42 -17.50 4.15
C MET A 96 -0.27 -18.26 3.48
N THR A 97 0.83 -18.53 4.19
CA THR A 97 1.96 -19.28 3.65
C THR A 97 1.52 -20.68 3.23
N THR A 98 0.81 -21.41 4.10
CA THR A 98 0.36 -22.78 3.80
C THR A 98 -0.58 -22.78 2.59
N ALA A 99 -1.60 -21.91 2.58
CA ALA A 99 -2.56 -21.84 1.49
C ALA A 99 -1.88 -21.48 0.16
N THR A 100 -1.03 -20.45 0.14
CA THR A 100 -0.40 -20.00 -1.10
C THR A 100 0.68 -20.96 -1.61
N CYS A 101 1.46 -21.59 -0.73
CA CYS A 101 2.44 -22.60 -1.14
C CYS A 101 1.76 -23.87 -1.69
N LEU A 102 0.69 -24.36 -1.04
CA LEU A 102 -0.07 -25.53 -1.52
C LEU A 102 -0.77 -25.27 -2.85
N LEU A 103 -1.28 -24.05 -3.05
CA LEU A 103 -2.01 -23.66 -4.25
C LEU A 103 -1.12 -23.00 -5.31
N CYS A 104 0.19 -22.87 -5.10
CA CYS A 104 1.10 -22.12 -5.95
C CYS A 104 0.99 -22.51 -7.44
N GLY A 105 1.06 -23.81 -7.74
CA GLY A 105 0.90 -24.32 -9.10
C GLY A 105 -0.48 -24.03 -9.68
N ASN A 106 -1.54 -24.26 -8.88
CA ASN A 106 -2.91 -24.00 -9.32
C ASN A 106 -3.15 -22.50 -9.62
N ILE A 107 -2.60 -21.62 -8.79
CA ILE A 107 -2.70 -20.17 -8.98
C ILE A 107 -2.07 -19.77 -10.32
N LEU A 108 -0.89 -20.27 -10.65
CA LEU A 108 -0.22 -19.99 -11.92
C LEU A 108 -1.00 -20.55 -13.12
N HIS A 109 -1.62 -21.74 -12.99
CA HIS A 109 -2.51 -22.27 -14.01
C HIS A 109 -3.78 -21.44 -14.20
N TRP A 110 -4.41 -20.98 -13.12
CA TRP A 110 -5.59 -20.10 -13.19
C TRP A 110 -5.26 -18.75 -13.85
N MET A 111 -4.01 -18.32 -13.77
CA MET A 111 -3.53 -17.12 -14.46
C MET A 111 -3.17 -17.34 -15.92
N ASN A 112 -3.27 -18.58 -16.44
CA ASN A 112 -2.84 -18.95 -17.79
C ASN A 112 -1.35 -18.58 -18.03
N THR A 113 -0.48 -18.84 -17.04
CA THR A 113 0.96 -18.62 -17.19
C THR A 113 1.48 -19.56 -18.30
N PRO A 114 2.16 -19.02 -19.33
CA PRO A 114 2.68 -19.87 -20.43
C PRO A 114 3.65 -20.93 -19.93
N ASP A 115 3.60 -22.13 -20.51
CA ASP A 115 4.47 -23.26 -20.13
C ASP A 115 5.96 -22.92 -20.30
N THR A 116 6.29 -22.02 -21.23
CA THR A 116 7.66 -21.57 -21.52
C THR A 116 8.31 -20.81 -20.36
N VAL A 117 7.54 -20.21 -19.47
CA VAL A 117 8.01 -19.41 -18.31
C VAL A 117 7.43 -19.90 -16.99
N PHE A 118 6.68 -21.01 -17.02
CA PHE A 118 5.98 -21.52 -15.82
C PHE A 118 6.96 -21.91 -14.71
N LYS A 119 8.07 -22.54 -15.05
CA LYS A 119 9.07 -22.95 -14.08
C LYS A 119 9.69 -21.75 -13.37
N GLU A 120 10.11 -20.75 -14.12
CA GLU A 120 10.70 -19.51 -13.58
C GLU A 120 9.71 -18.76 -12.71
N ALA A 121 8.45 -18.66 -13.14
CA ALA A 121 7.38 -18.06 -12.35
C ALA A 121 7.14 -18.82 -11.05
N TYR A 122 7.10 -20.17 -11.12
CA TYR A 122 6.89 -21.02 -9.94
C TYR A 122 8.06 -20.92 -8.96
N ASP A 123 9.28 -21.06 -9.41
CA ASP A 123 10.49 -21.03 -8.58
C ASP A 123 10.62 -19.68 -7.85
N TYR A 124 10.29 -18.57 -8.51
CA TYR A 124 10.30 -17.25 -7.90
C TYR A 124 9.19 -17.06 -6.87
N ILE A 125 7.92 -17.26 -7.30
CA ILE A 125 6.77 -16.91 -6.45
C ILE A 125 6.63 -17.84 -5.25
N PHE A 126 7.04 -19.11 -5.38
CA PHE A 126 7.04 -20.07 -4.28
C PHE A 126 7.95 -19.60 -3.14
N VAL A 127 9.14 -19.10 -3.45
CA VAL A 127 10.06 -18.52 -2.46
C VAL A 127 9.44 -17.28 -1.80
N ILE A 128 8.79 -16.41 -2.58
CA ILE A 128 8.11 -15.24 -2.04
C ILE A 128 6.97 -15.65 -1.08
N PHE A 129 6.20 -16.68 -1.42
CA PHE A 129 5.16 -17.20 -0.54
C PHE A 129 5.72 -17.83 0.75
N LEU A 130 6.85 -18.51 0.69
CA LEU A 130 7.57 -18.97 1.89
C LEU A 130 8.05 -17.78 2.74
N GLY A 131 8.31 -16.63 2.13
CA GLY A 131 8.71 -15.39 2.79
C GLY A 131 7.56 -14.62 3.47
N ILE A 132 6.29 -15.03 3.33
CA ILE A 132 5.15 -14.32 3.94
C ILE A 132 5.32 -14.08 5.44
N PRO A 133 5.80 -15.04 6.27
CA PRO A 133 6.03 -14.79 7.70
C PRO A 133 7.03 -13.64 7.94
N VAL A 134 8.03 -13.52 7.09
CA VAL A 134 9.03 -12.44 7.16
C VAL A 134 8.39 -11.11 6.76
N THR A 135 7.54 -11.11 5.75
CA THR A 135 6.75 -9.94 5.34
C THR A 135 5.86 -9.45 6.49
N PHE A 136 5.17 -10.36 7.19
CA PHE A 136 4.40 -10.02 8.39
C PHE A 136 5.30 -9.42 9.48
N LEU A 137 6.43 -10.04 9.79
CA LEU A 137 7.36 -9.57 10.80
C LEU A 137 7.78 -8.12 10.56
N TYR A 138 8.31 -7.82 9.37
CA TYR A 138 8.76 -6.47 9.02
C TYR A 138 7.62 -5.46 9.05
N ASN A 139 6.48 -5.76 8.41
CA ASN A 139 5.38 -4.81 8.28
C ASN A 139 4.69 -4.52 9.62
N ILE A 140 4.51 -5.51 10.49
CA ILE A 140 3.96 -5.33 11.84
C ILE A 140 4.90 -4.44 12.67
N LEU A 141 6.19 -4.77 12.73
CA LEU A 141 7.15 -4.04 13.57
C LEU A 141 7.36 -2.60 13.07
N SER A 142 7.51 -2.41 11.76
CA SER A 142 7.59 -1.07 11.18
C SER A 142 6.30 -0.27 11.38
N GLY A 143 5.14 -0.94 11.34
CA GLY A 143 3.83 -0.37 11.66
C GLY A 143 3.74 0.12 13.10
N PHE A 144 4.22 -0.67 14.07
CA PHE A 144 4.27 -0.28 15.48
C PHE A 144 5.18 0.92 15.71
N ILE A 145 6.39 0.91 15.16
CA ILE A 145 7.33 2.04 15.28
C ILE A 145 6.68 3.32 14.72
N ARG A 146 6.02 3.23 13.56
CA ARG A 146 5.27 4.37 12.99
C ARG A 146 4.10 4.80 13.87
N SER A 147 3.37 3.86 14.48
CA SER A 147 2.26 4.16 15.39
C SER A 147 2.68 4.96 16.62
N LEU A 148 3.94 4.83 17.03
CA LEU A 148 4.55 5.61 18.11
C LEU A 148 5.10 6.96 17.66
N GLY A 149 4.95 7.32 16.40
CA GLY A 149 5.35 8.62 15.82
C GLY A 149 6.72 8.64 15.16
N ASP A 150 7.43 7.51 15.09
CA ASP A 150 8.72 7.41 14.40
C ASP A 150 8.55 6.82 13.00
N SER A 151 8.52 7.68 11.99
CA SER A 151 8.50 7.28 10.58
C SER A 151 9.90 7.18 9.96
N LYS A 152 10.94 7.73 10.62
CA LYS A 152 12.29 7.81 10.06
C LYS A 152 13.04 6.49 10.17
N SER A 153 12.99 5.87 11.35
CA SER A 153 13.81 4.68 11.63
C SER A 153 13.45 3.48 10.75
N PRO A 154 12.15 3.14 10.51
CA PRO A 154 11.80 2.08 9.57
C PRO A 154 12.27 2.36 8.14
N VAL A 155 12.28 3.63 7.72
CA VAL A 155 12.75 4.01 6.38
C VAL A 155 14.25 3.86 6.24
N VAL A 156 15.03 4.27 7.25
CA VAL A 156 16.48 4.06 7.24
C VAL A 156 16.82 2.59 7.17
N ILE A 157 16.13 1.75 7.95
CA ILE A 157 16.30 0.31 7.92
C ILE A 157 15.96 -0.23 6.52
N LEU A 158 14.85 0.24 5.91
CA LEU A 158 14.45 -0.16 4.56
C LEU A 158 15.50 0.20 3.51
N ILE A 159 16.08 1.40 3.57
CA ILE A 159 17.12 1.84 2.63
C ILE A 159 18.35 0.94 2.73
N ILE A 160 18.84 0.69 3.95
CA ILE A 160 20.00 -0.20 4.17
C ILE A 160 19.71 -1.60 3.63
N SER A 161 18.52 -2.10 3.88
CA SER A 161 18.06 -3.42 3.45
C SER A 161 17.90 -3.53 1.95
N SER A 162 17.46 -2.45 1.29
CA SER A 162 17.35 -2.40 -0.17
C SER A 162 18.72 -2.47 -0.85
N ILE A 163 19.72 -1.80 -0.28
CA ILE A 163 21.12 -1.90 -0.75
C ILE A 163 21.65 -3.32 -0.56
N LEU A 164 21.36 -3.92 0.60
CA LEU A 164 21.74 -5.31 0.89
C LEU A 164 21.04 -6.29 -0.06
N ASN A 165 19.76 -6.07 -0.37
CA ASN A 165 19.01 -6.91 -1.31
C ASN A 165 19.70 -6.96 -2.69
N VAL A 166 20.09 -5.81 -3.25
CA VAL A 166 20.84 -5.78 -4.53
C VAL A 166 22.14 -6.59 -4.44
N GLY A 167 22.88 -6.47 -3.33
CA GLY A 167 24.08 -7.28 -3.10
C GLY A 167 23.80 -8.78 -3.01
N LEU A 168 22.71 -9.16 -2.35
CA LEU A 168 22.27 -10.57 -2.24
C LEU A 168 21.76 -11.11 -3.59
N ASP A 169 21.07 -10.30 -4.40
CA ASP A 169 20.67 -10.69 -5.76
C ASP A 169 21.87 -11.10 -6.59
N LEU A 170 22.89 -10.23 -6.63
CA LEU A 170 24.11 -10.52 -7.36
C LEU A 170 24.84 -11.76 -6.81
N LEU A 171 24.89 -11.92 -5.49
CA LEU A 171 25.51 -13.08 -4.85
C LEU A 171 24.79 -14.39 -5.19
N PHE A 172 23.46 -14.42 -5.07
CA PHE A 172 22.68 -15.64 -5.26
C PHE A 172 22.53 -16.01 -6.74
N ILE A 173 22.44 -15.02 -7.61
CA ILE A 173 22.31 -15.24 -9.06
C ILE A 173 23.66 -15.56 -9.67
N LEU A 174 24.73 -14.77 -9.40
CA LEU A 174 26.00 -14.89 -10.11
C LEU A 174 26.98 -15.86 -9.46
N VAL A 175 27.01 -15.95 -8.12
CA VAL A 175 27.99 -16.77 -7.40
C VAL A 175 27.40 -18.13 -7.06
N PHE A 176 26.15 -18.19 -6.60
CA PHE A 176 25.51 -19.45 -6.22
C PHE A 176 24.68 -20.09 -7.34
N ASP A 177 24.51 -19.41 -8.47
CA ASP A 177 23.77 -19.88 -9.66
C ASP A 177 22.35 -20.40 -9.34
N MET A 178 21.66 -19.68 -8.42
CA MET A 178 20.33 -20.08 -7.93
C MET A 178 19.19 -19.67 -8.88
N GLY A 179 19.49 -19.05 -10.01
CA GLY A 179 18.48 -18.60 -10.97
C GLY A 179 17.49 -17.60 -10.36
N VAL A 180 16.24 -17.64 -10.81
CA VAL A 180 15.16 -16.72 -10.33
C VAL A 180 14.80 -16.94 -8.87
N ALA A 181 14.97 -18.16 -8.33
CA ALA A 181 14.79 -18.44 -6.91
C ALA A 181 15.78 -17.63 -6.05
N GLY A 182 16.98 -17.34 -6.59
CA GLY A 182 17.98 -16.50 -5.94
C GLY A 182 17.47 -15.09 -5.67
N ALA A 183 16.81 -14.45 -6.63
CA ALA A 183 16.17 -13.14 -6.46
C ALA A 183 15.06 -13.19 -5.39
N GLY A 184 14.23 -14.25 -5.40
CA GLY A 184 13.24 -14.47 -4.35
C GLY A 184 13.87 -14.56 -2.96
N TRP A 185 14.92 -15.37 -2.79
CA TRP A 185 15.62 -15.52 -1.51
C TRP A 185 16.34 -14.24 -1.06
N ALA A 186 16.92 -13.48 -1.99
CA ALA A 186 17.53 -12.19 -1.67
C ALA A 186 16.50 -11.22 -1.08
N THR A 187 15.32 -11.15 -1.69
CA THR A 187 14.21 -10.33 -1.19
C THR A 187 13.74 -10.77 0.20
N VAL A 188 13.53 -12.07 0.41
CA VAL A 188 13.10 -12.62 1.71
C VAL A 188 14.15 -12.38 2.80
N LEU A 189 15.43 -12.60 2.51
CA LEU A 189 16.50 -12.38 3.48
C LEU A 189 16.70 -10.89 3.80
N ALA A 190 16.64 -10.00 2.81
CA ALA A 190 16.71 -8.57 3.05
C ALA A 190 15.55 -8.08 3.94
N GLN A 191 14.32 -8.60 3.71
CA GLN A 191 13.18 -8.31 4.58
C GLN A 191 13.35 -8.90 5.98
N LEU A 192 13.91 -10.10 6.12
CA LEU A 192 14.19 -10.72 7.43
C LEU A 192 15.15 -9.85 8.24
N ILE A 193 16.23 -9.40 7.62
CA ILE A 193 17.21 -8.52 8.24
C ILE A 193 16.54 -7.20 8.66
N SER A 194 15.67 -6.64 7.80
CA SER A 194 14.88 -5.45 8.15
C SER A 194 13.97 -5.70 9.34
N GLY A 195 13.27 -6.84 9.37
CA GLY A 195 12.39 -7.22 10.47
C GLY A 195 13.15 -7.35 11.79
N ILE A 196 14.29 -8.05 11.76
CA ILE A 196 15.17 -8.19 12.94
C ILE A 196 15.71 -6.82 13.39
N ALA A 197 16.14 -5.97 12.45
CA ALA A 197 16.63 -4.63 12.77
C ALA A 197 15.52 -3.76 13.40
N CYS A 198 14.29 -3.82 12.88
CA CYS A 198 13.13 -3.16 13.49
C CYS A 198 12.84 -3.69 14.88
N LEU A 199 12.93 -5.02 15.11
CA LEU A 199 12.72 -5.63 16.41
C LEU A 199 13.77 -5.15 17.43
N VAL A 200 15.03 -5.20 17.07
CA VAL A 200 16.14 -4.73 17.94
C VAL A 200 16.00 -3.25 18.24
N TYR A 201 15.68 -2.44 17.24
CA TYR A 201 15.44 -1.01 17.41
C TYR A 201 14.27 -0.75 18.36
N MET A 202 13.15 -1.45 18.15
CA MET A 202 11.93 -1.32 18.96
C MET A 202 12.21 -1.64 20.43
N ILE A 203 12.90 -2.75 20.72
CA ILE A 203 13.24 -3.18 22.08
C ILE A 203 14.19 -2.17 22.77
N LYS A 204 15.17 -1.63 22.03
CA LYS A 204 16.16 -0.70 22.61
C LYS A 204 15.63 0.73 22.79
N ARG A 205 14.68 1.17 21.98
CA ARG A 205 14.25 2.57 21.92
C ARG A 205 12.95 2.85 22.65
N PHE A 206 12.06 1.86 22.74
CA PHE A 206 10.71 2.03 23.24
C PHE A 206 10.44 1.15 24.46
N ASP A 207 10.80 1.65 25.66
CA ASP A 207 10.56 0.95 26.93
C ASP A 207 9.10 0.59 27.15
N ILE A 208 8.20 1.42 26.59
CA ILE A 208 6.74 1.18 26.65
C ILE A 208 6.29 -0.09 25.92
N LEU A 209 7.12 -0.65 25.05
CA LEU A 209 6.83 -1.89 24.30
C LEU A 209 7.46 -3.13 24.94
N HIS A 210 8.05 -3.03 26.14
CA HIS A 210 8.51 -4.20 26.85
C HIS A 210 7.31 -5.03 27.34
N LEU A 211 7.11 -6.17 26.66
CA LEU A 211 5.97 -7.05 26.94
C LEU A 211 6.22 -7.90 28.19
N SER A 212 5.23 -7.96 29.06
CA SER A 212 5.18 -8.89 30.18
C SER A 212 4.39 -10.15 29.80
N LYS A 213 4.50 -11.21 30.59
CA LYS A 213 3.71 -12.45 30.39
C LYS A 213 2.18 -12.21 30.42
N LYS A 214 1.73 -11.14 31.06
CA LYS A 214 0.31 -10.73 31.09
C LYS A 214 -0.16 -10.18 29.74
N ASP A 215 0.72 -9.45 29.04
CA ASP A 215 0.42 -8.79 27.76
C ASP A 215 0.31 -9.82 26.62
N LEU A 216 0.97 -10.98 26.77
CA LEU A 216 0.94 -12.09 25.82
C LEU A 216 -0.28 -13.01 25.98
N LYS A 217 -1.10 -12.81 27.01
CA LYS A 217 -2.31 -13.63 27.17
C LYS A 217 -3.31 -13.30 26.05
N PRO A 218 -3.84 -14.32 25.35
CA PRO A 218 -4.88 -14.11 24.35
C PRO A 218 -6.09 -13.39 24.97
N ASP A 219 -6.49 -12.29 24.35
CA ASP A 219 -7.63 -11.46 24.76
C ASP A 219 -8.61 -11.31 23.58
N ALA A 220 -9.81 -11.88 23.73
CA ALA A 220 -10.80 -11.94 22.68
C ALA A 220 -11.20 -10.54 22.16
N TYR A 221 -11.28 -9.55 23.05
CA TYR A 221 -11.60 -8.18 22.64
C TYR A 221 -10.50 -7.57 21.78
N SER A 222 -9.25 -7.68 22.21
CA SER A 222 -8.09 -7.17 21.47
C SER A 222 -7.95 -7.86 20.11
N MET A 223 -8.08 -9.19 20.08
CA MET A 223 -8.02 -9.96 18.83
C MET A 223 -9.16 -9.58 17.87
N SER A 224 -10.39 -9.50 18.37
CA SER A 224 -11.54 -9.09 17.55
C SER A 224 -11.36 -7.68 16.98
N ARG A 225 -10.86 -6.74 17.79
CA ARG A 225 -10.61 -5.36 17.34
C ARG A 225 -9.51 -5.29 16.30
N LEU A 226 -8.41 -6.04 16.46
CA LEU A 226 -7.34 -6.15 15.47
C LEU A 226 -7.86 -6.74 14.15
N CYS A 227 -8.60 -7.85 14.21
CA CYS A 227 -9.20 -8.44 13.01
C CYS A 227 -10.20 -7.49 12.32
N ALA A 228 -11.01 -6.78 13.09
CA ALA A 228 -11.97 -5.80 12.55
C ALA A 228 -11.27 -4.62 11.83
N MET A 229 -10.01 -4.34 12.14
CA MET A 229 -9.19 -3.35 11.43
C MET A 229 -8.39 -3.98 10.30
N GLY A 230 -7.69 -5.08 10.59
CA GLY A 230 -6.74 -5.70 9.66
C GLY A 230 -7.40 -6.37 8.47
N VAL A 231 -8.39 -7.24 8.71
CA VAL A 231 -9.02 -8.01 7.63
C VAL A 231 -9.67 -7.10 6.57
N PRO A 232 -10.46 -6.08 6.93
CA PRO A 232 -10.99 -5.15 5.93
C PRO A 232 -9.89 -4.44 5.14
N MET A 233 -8.80 -4.00 5.78
CA MET A 233 -7.70 -3.34 5.06
C MET A 233 -6.99 -4.30 4.11
N GLY A 234 -6.78 -5.56 4.51
CA GLY A 234 -6.26 -6.59 3.61
C GLY A 234 -7.18 -6.82 2.40
N LEU A 235 -8.47 -7.01 2.65
CA LEU A 235 -9.48 -7.21 1.59
C LEU A 235 -9.54 -6.02 0.62
N GLN A 236 -9.39 -4.80 1.11
CA GLN A 236 -9.35 -3.61 0.26
C GLN A 236 -8.23 -3.69 -0.78
N TYR A 237 -7.01 -4.08 -0.39
CA TYR A 237 -5.90 -4.26 -1.34
C TYR A 237 -6.20 -5.35 -2.37
N SER A 238 -6.76 -6.48 -1.92
CA SER A 238 -7.15 -7.58 -2.82
C SER A 238 -8.25 -7.17 -3.81
N ILE A 239 -9.26 -6.44 -3.36
CA ILE A 239 -10.35 -5.94 -4.22
C ILE A 239 -9.80 -4.95 -5.25
N THR A 240 -8.90 -4.06 -4.85
CA THR A 240 -8.23 -3.12 -5.77
C THR A 240 -7.39 -3.87 -6.81
N ALA A 241 -6.69 -4.95 -6.39
CA ALA A 241 -5.94 -5.82 -7.29
C ALA A 241 -6.83 -6.49 -8.34
N ILE A 242 -7.99 -7.03 -7.94
CA ILE A 242 -8.97 -7.62 -8.85
C ILE A 242 -9.43 -6.58 -9.88
N GLY A 243 -9.76 -5.37 -9.46
CA GLY A 243 -10.13 -4.29 -10.38
C GLY A 243 -9.03 -3.97 -11.41
N SER A 244 -7.77 -4.01 -10.98
CA SER A 244 -6.62 -3.80 -11.88
C SER A 244 -6.43 -4.94 -12.87
N ILE A 245 -6.66 -6.20 -12.45
CA ILE A 245 -6.60 -7.38 -13.32
C ILE A 245 -7.68 -7.31 -14.40
N LEU A 246 -8.91 -6.93 -14.04
CA LEU A 246 -9.99 -6.75 -15.01
C LEU A 246 -9.65 -5.69 -16.06
N LEU A 247 -9.10 -4.57 -15.63
CA LEU A 247 -8.65 -3.52 -16.55
C LEU A 247 -7.50 -4.00 -17.45
N GLN A 248 -6.52 -4.73 -16.89
CA GLN A 248 -5.41 -5.28 -17.66
C GLN A 248 -5.90 -6.26 -18.73
N SER A 249 -6.91 -7.08 -18.43
CA SER A 249 -7.52 -7.98 -19.42
C SER A 249 -8.12 -7.21 -20.59
N ALA A 250 -8.81 -6.09 -20.31
CA ALA A 250 -9.34 -5.22 -21.36
C ALA A 250 -8.24 -4.55 -22.19
N VAL A 251 -7.14 -4.11 -21.56
CA VAL A 251 -5.96 -3.57 -22.26
C VAL A 251 -5.37 -4.62 -23.20
N ASN A 252 -5.23 -5.86 -22.73
CA ASN A 252 -4.67 -6.96 -23.52
C ASN A 252 -5.49 -7.24 -24.79
N SER A 253 -6.81 -7.05 -24.73
CA SER A 253 -7.69 -7.23 -25.91
C SER A 253 -7.53 -6.17 -27.00
N LEU A 254 -6.91 -5.02 -26.67
CA LEU A 254 -6.65 -3.95 -27.65
C LEU A 254 -5.39 -4.18 -28.48
N GLY A 255 -4.48 -5.04 -28.01
CA GLY A 255 -3.24 -5.40 -28.72
C GLY A 255 -1.95 -4.91 -28.07
N GLU A 256 -0.83 -5.36 -28.61
CA GLU A 256 0.51 -5.20 -28.01
C GLU A 256 0.94 -3.74 -27.87
N THR A 257 0.65 -2.90 -28.85
CA THR A 257 0.99 -1.47 -28.85
C THR A 257 0.38 -0.76 -27.65
N TYR A 258 -0.91 -1.01 -27.39
CA TYR A 258 -1.63 -0.42 -26.25
C TYR A 258 -1.14 -0.99 -24.92
N MET A 259 -0.84 -2.29 -24.87
CA MET A 259 -0.25 -2.92 -23.68
C MET A 259 1.09 -2.29 -23.31
N ALA A 260 1.97 -2.09 -24.29
CA ALA A 260 3.27 -1.45 -24.07
C ALA A 260 3.10 -0.01 -23.56
N ALA A 261 2.20 0.77 -24.17
CA ALA A 261 1.94 2.14 -23.79
C ALA A 261 1.38 2.26 -22.35
N VAL A 262 0.39 1.43 -21.99
CA VAL A 262 -0.17 1.40 -20.62
C VAL A 262 0.87 0.95 -19.61
N THR A 263 1.69 -0.04 -19.95
CA THR A 263 2.75 -0.55 -19.06
C THR A 263 3.77 0.54 -18.74
N ALA A 264 4.27 1.24 -19.76
CA ALA A 264 5.22 2.34 -19.56
C ALA A 264 4.61 3.50 -18.78
N GLY A 265 3.39 3.92 -19.16
CA GLY A 265 2.67 4.97 -18.44
C GLY A 265 2.40 4.60 -16.99
N SER A 266 2.06 3.34 -16.70
CA SER A 266 1.85 2.84 -15.34
C SER A 266 3.12 2.86 -14.49
N LYS A 267 4.30 2.57 -15.08
CA LYS A 267 5.58 2.69 -14.37
C LYS A 267 5.85 4.12 -13.93
N VAL A 268 5.63 5.10 -14.80
CA VAL A 268 5.73 6.53 -14.45
C VAL A 268 4.72 6.88 -13.35
N THR A 269 3.47 6.46 -13.52
CA THR A 269 2.37 6.71 -12.56
C THR A 269 2.71 6.15 -11.17
N GLN A 270 3.34 4.98 -11.04
CA GLN A 270 3.74 4.41 -9.74
C GLN A 270 4.64 5.36 -8.94
N PHE A 271 5.62 6.02 -9.59
CA PHE A 271 6.45 7.03 -8.93
C PHE A 271 5.65 8.27 -8.54
N LEU A 272 4.76 8.73 -9.42
CA LEU A 272 3.93 9.91 -9.17
C LEU A 272 2.87 9.67 -8.08
N CYS A 273 2.47 8.44 -7.81
CA CYS A 273 1.52 8.10 -6.76
C CYS A 273 2.15 7.99 -5.37
N CYS A 274 3.47 7.77 -5.25
CA CYS A 274 4.16 7.64 -3.96
C CYS A 274 3.85 8.77 -2.95
N PRO A 275 3.77 10.06 -3.33
CA PRO A 275 3.40 11.12 -2.40
C PRO A 275 1.98 10.98 -1.85
N PHE A 276 1.01 10.53 -2.66
CA PHE A 276 -0.36 10.30 -2.19
C PHE A 276 -0.43 9.14 -1.20
N ASP A 277 0.32 8.05 -1.44
CA ASP A 277 0.40 6.90 -0.53
C ASP A 277 1.09 7.29 0.79
N ALA A 278 2.12 8.13 0.73
CA ALA A 278 2.77 8.69 1.92
C ALA A 278 1.83 9.59 2.72
N MET A 279 1.03 10.43 2.05
CA MET A 279 -0.01 11.25 2.69
C MET A 279 -1.07 10.38 3.37
N GLY A 280 -1.57 9.36 2.67
CA GLY A 280 -2.55 8.41 3.20
C GLY A 280 -2.04 7.72 4.46
N SER A 281 -0.88 7.06 4.38
CA SER A 281 -0.28 6.35 5.51
C SER A 281 0.01 7.27 6.70
N THR A 282 0.43 8.52 6.44
CA THR A 282 0.61 9.55 7.46
C THR A 282 -0.72 9.87 8.15
N MET A 283 -1.79 10.02 7.37
CA MET A 283 -3.11 10.34 7.91
C MET A 283 -3.71 9.20 8.72
N ALA A 284 -3.46 7.94 8.38
CA ALA A 284 -3.89 6.80 9.20
C ALA A 284 -3.31 6.87 10.61
N THR A 285 -2.00 7.09 10.72
CA THR A 285 -1.32 7.23 12.03
C THR A 285 -1.75 8.49 12.76
N TYR A 286 -1.78 9.64 12.06
CA TYR A 286 -2.16 10.93 12.64
C TYR A 286 -3.59 10.90 13.19
N CYS A 287 -4.56 10.41 12.42
CA CYS A 287 -5.94 10.28 12.86
C CYS A 287 -6.07 9.29 14.01
N GLY A 288 -5.39 8.12 13.94
CA GLY A 288 -5.40 7.12 15.00
C GLY A 288 -4.95 7.71 16.34
N GLN A 289 -3.80 8.39 16.38
CA GLN A 289 -3.30 9.03 17.60
C GLN A 289 -4.24 10.12 18.12
N ASN A 290 -4.83 10.95 17.24
CA ASN A 290 -5.73 12.03 17.66
C ASN A 290 -7.11 11.51 18.09
N VAL A 291 -7.60 10.38 17.56
CA VAL A 291 -8.79 9.68 18.09
C VAL A 291 -8.54 9.23 19.52
N GLY A 292 -7.40 8.56 19.75
CA GLY A 292 -7.02 8.14 21.10
C GLY A 292 -6.92 9.31 22.08
N ALA A 293 -6.38 10.45 21.64
CA ALA A 293 -6.27 11.67 22.43
C ALA A 293 -7.60 12.44 22.59
N GLY A 294 -8.71 11.98 21.96
CA GLY A 294 -9.99 12.70 21.97
C GLY A 294 -9.99 14.05 21.22
N ARG A 295 -8.98 14.30 20.35
CA ARG A 295 -8.77 15.59 19.69
C ARG A 295 -9.35 15.62 18.27
N VAL A 296 -10.68 15.62 18.19
CA VAL A 296 -11.41 15.64 16.90
C VAL A 296 -11.11 16.93 16.10
N ASP A 297 -10.90 18.04 16.78
CA ASP A 297 -10.49 19.34 16.20
C ASP A 297 -9.20 19.21 15.38
N ARG A 298 -8.23 18.43 15.88
CA ARG A 298 -6.97 18.17 15.18
C ARG A 298 -7.16 17.29 13.95
N ILE A 299 -8.06 16.31 14.02
CA ILE A 299 -8.35 15.43 12.88
C ILE A 299 -8.87 16.24 11.70
N GLU A 300 -9.91 17.07 11.90
CA GLU A 300 -10.45 17.89 10.83
C GLU A 300 -9.41 18.87 10.23
N SER A 301 -8.68 19.56 11.12
CA SER A 301 -7.61 20.47 10.71
C SER A 301 -6.47 19.74 9.98
N GLY A 302 -6.11 18.53 10.43
CA GLY A 302 -5.07 17.71 9.83
C GLY A 302 -5.46 17.24 8.43
N VAL A 303 -6.66 16.69 8.27
CA VAL A 303 -7.19 16.25 6.98
C VAL A 303 -7.26 17.42 6.00
N LYS A 304 -7.79 18.57 6.42
CA LYS A 304 -7.82 19.79 5.57
C LYS A 304 -6.43 20.20 5.11
N LYS A 305 -5.44 20.24 6.01
CA LYS A 305 -4.06 20.63 5.68
C LYS A 305 -3.37 19.61 4.77
N CYS A 306 -3.60 18.31 4.98
CA CYS A 306 -3.06 17.27 4.14
C CYS A 306 -3.70 17.30 2.73
N SER A 307 -5.02 17.55 2.66
CA SER A 307 -5.72 17.72 1.37
C SER A 307 -5.19 18.92 0.58
N MET A 308 -4.87 20.03 1.26
CA MET A 308 -4.22 21.17 0.59
C MET A 308 -2.85 20.80 0.01
N LEU A 309 -2.06 20.00 0.73
CA LEU A 309 -0.79 19.47 0.21
C LEU A 309 -1.01 18.54 -0.98
N GLY A 310 -2.01 17.68 -0.91
CA GLY A 310 -2.37 16.77 -2.01
C GLY A 310 -2.79 17.53 -3.27
N ILE A 311 -3.61 18.56 -3.13
CA ILE A 311 -4.00 19.45 -4.25
C ILE A 311 -2.77 20.16 -4.81
N ALA A 312 -1.92 20.75 -3.95
CA ALA A 312 -0.71 21.45 -4.41
C ALA A 312 0.21 20.51 -5.19
N TYR A 313 0.42 19.29 -4.70
CA TYR A 313 1.21 18.28 -5.40
C TYR A 313 0.56 17.85 -6.73
N ALA A 314 -0.77 17.61 -6.75
CA ALA A 314 -1.49 17.28 -7.98
C ALA A 314 -1.33 18.36 -9.06
N ILE A 315 -1.38 19.64 -8.68
CA ILE A 315 -1.13 20.76 -9.60
C ILE A 315 0.32 20.77 -10.10
N ILE A 316 1.29 20.52 -9.22
CA ILE A 316 2.70 20.42 -9.62
C ILE A 316 2.90 19.25 -10.59
N ALA A 317 2.32 18.07 -10.29
CA ALA A 317 2.38 16.91 -11.16
C ALA A 317 1.76 17.21 -12.54
N LEU A 318 0.62 17.94 -12.58
CA LEU A 318 -0.02 18.37 -13.82
C LEU A 318 0.91 19.26 -14.65
N ILE A 319 1.51 20.29 -14.02
CA ILE A 319 2.42 21.23 -14.68
C ILE A 319 3.67 20.51 -15.24
N VAL A 320 4.14 19.47 -14.55
CA VAL A 320 5.33 18.70 -14.98
C VAL A 320 4.98 17.67 -16.04
N ILE A 321 3.89 16.91 -15.87
CA ILE A 321 3.57 15.78 -16.76
C ILE A 321 3.02 16.25 -18.11
N ILE A 322 2.31 17.34 -18.18
CA ILE A 322 1.80 17.84 -19.48
C ILE A 322 2.96 18.09 -20.47
N PRO A 323 4.02 18.86 -20.15
CA PRO A 323 5.12 19.07 -21.09
C PRO A 323 6.11 17.90 -21.17
N PHE A 324 6.39 17.20 -20.06
CA PHE A 324 7.47 16.23 -19.96
C PHE A 324 7.03 14.76 -19.92
N GLY A 325 5.73 14.46 -19.95
CA GLY A 325 5.22 13.09 -19.86
C GLY A 325 5.78 12.14 -20.92
N GLY A 326 5.98 12.64 -22.16
CA GLY A 326 6.64 11.88 -23.22
C GLY A 326 8.10 11.55 -22.90
N GLU A 327 8.86 12.50 -22.34
CA GLU A 327 10.27 12.30 -21.97
C GLU A 327 10.40 11.25 -20.84
N PHE A 328 9.50 11.28 -19.84
CA PHE A 328 9.47 10.26 -18.80
C PHE A 328 9.14 8.87 -19.34
N SER A 329 8.29 8.77 -20.36
CA SER A 329 7.97 7.49 -21.00
C SER A 329 9.15 6.91 -21.76
N LYS A 330 10.06 7.74 -22.31
CA LYS A 330 11.29 7.30 -22.97
C LYS A 330 12.26 6.55 -22.05
N LEU A 331 12.10 6.65 -20.73
CA LEU A 331 12.87 5.84 -19.78
C LEU A 331 12.52 4.35 -19.87
N PHE A 332 11.35 4.01 -20.43
CA PHE A 332 10.82 2.65 -20.48
C PHE A 332 10.53 2.14 -21.89
N ILE A 333 10.53 3.03 -22.88
CA ILE A 333 10.24 2.74 -24.29
C ILE A 333 11.35 3.34 -25.16
N ASP A 334 11.78 2.57 -26.18
CA ASP A 334 12.73 3.09 -27.16
C ASP A 334 12.15 4.32 -27.86
N GLY A 335 12.94 5.38 -27.94
CA GLY A 335 12.55 6.64 -28.57
C GLY A 335 12.17 6.55 -30.06
N ALA A 336 12.54 5.45 -30.72
CA ALA A 336 12.14 5.16 -32.10
C ALA A 336 10.66 4.75 -32.25
N GLN A 337 10.02 4.29 -31.15
CA GLN A 337 8.63 3.82 -31.13
C GLN A 337 7.66 4.99 -30.81
N THR A 338 7.57 5.94 -31.74
CA THR A 338 6.80 7.21 -31.55
C THR A 338 5.33 6.97 -31.25
N GLU A 339 4.68 6.00 -31.88
CA GLU A 339 3.26 5.67 -31.65
C GLU A 339 3.02 5.25 -30.20
N ILE A 340 3.84 4.36 -29.65
CA ILE A 340 3.72 3.88 -28.26
C ILE A 340 3.99 5.03 -27.28
N LEU A 341 4.95 5.90 -27.60
CA LEU A 341 5.25 7.08 -26.77
C LEU A 341 4.08 8.07 -26.73
N ASP A 342 3.41 8.30 -27.87
CA ASP A 342 2.25 9.20 -27.93
C ASP A 342 1.06 8.63 -27.12
N LEU A 343 0.82 7.32 -27.22
CA LEU A 343 -0.19 6.64 -26.43
C LEU A 343 0.14 6.68 -24.92
N ALA A 344 1.40 6.42 -24.54
CA ALA A 344 1.83 6.52 -23.14
C ALA A 344 1.69 7.96 -22.60
N LYS A 345 2.00 8.96 -23.40
CA LYS A 345 1.79 10.38 -23.08
C LYS A 345 0.30 10.68 -22.89
N GLN A 346 -0.57 10.19 -23.76
CA GLN A 346 -2.02 10.33 -23.63
C GLN A 346 -2.52 9.69 -22.35
N PHE A 347 -2.04 8.49 -22.01
CA PHE A 347 -2.37 7.81 -20.75
C PHE A 347 -1.99 8.68 -19.54
N LEU A 348 -0.77 9.19 -19.50
CA LEU A 348 -0.29 10.05 -18.41
C LEU A 348 -1.10 11.34 -18.30
N TRP A 349 -1.42 11.99 -19.41
CA TRP A 349 -2.20 13.22 -19.42
C TRP A 349 -3.60 13.03 -18.86
N LEU A 350 -4.30 11.99 -19.32
CA LEU A 350 -5.65 11.70 -18.84
C LEU A 350 -5.69 11.31 -17.36
N ASN A 351 -4.64 10.62 -16.86
CA ASN A 351 -4.56 10.26 -15.45
C ASN A 351 -4.23 11.48 -14.57
N VAL A 352 -3.24 12.30 -14.94
CA VAL A 352 -2.78 13.43 -14.11
C VAL A 352 -3.86 14.50 -13.90
N LEU A 353 -4.78 14.66 -14.84
CA LEU A 353 -5.95 15.55 -14.71
C LEU A 353 -6.83 15.18 -13.50
N PHE A 354 -6.82 13.92 -13.08
CA PHE A 354 -7.63 13.40 -11.97
C PHE A 354 -6.80 13.09 -10.71
N TYR A 355 -5.61 13.63 -10.57
CA TYR A 355 -4.79 13.45 -9.37
C TYR A 355 -5.34 14.15 -8.14
N ILE A 356 -6.21 15.16 -8.30
CA ILE A 356 -6.93 15.76 -7.15
C ILE A 356 -7.89 14.74 -6.54
N PRO A 357 -8.80 14.06 -7.27
CA PRO A 357 -9.54 12.92 -6.77
C PRO A 357 -8.65 11.83 -6.15
N LEU A 358 -7.56 11.45 -6.80
CA LEU A 358 -6.63 10.46 -6.25
C LEU A 358 -6.06 10.87 -4.87
N ALA A 359 -5.72 12.16 -4.71
CA ALA A 359 -5.27 12.70 -3.43
C ALA A 359 -6.34 12.52 -2.35
N PHE A 360 -7.60 12.85 -2.67
CA PHE A 360 -8.71 12.67 -1.73
C PHE A 360 -8.98 11.21 -1.41
N VAL A 361 -9.01 10.33 -2.41
CA VAL A 361 -9.15 8.88 -2.18
C VAL A 361 -8.14 8.39 -1.15
N ASN A 362 -6.86 8.72 -1.31
CA ASN A 362 -5.82 8.28 -0.37
C ASN A 362 -5.99 8.94 1.00
N ILE A 363 -6.08 10.25 1.07
CA ILE A 363 -6.13 10.99 2.34
C ILE A 363 -7.38 10.62 3.16
N ILE A 364 -8.56 10.63 2.53
CA ILE A 364 -9.83 10.40 3.23
C ILE A 364 -9.98 8.94 3.63
N ARG A 365 -9.67 7.99 2.74
CA ARG A 365 -9.72 6.55 3.02
C ARG A 365 -8.87 6.18 4.23
N PHE A 366 -7.60 6.55 4.21
CA PHE A 366 -6.69 6.25 5.30
C PHE A 366 -7.05 7.02 6.58
N SER A 367 -7.64 8.22 6.46
CA SER A 367 -8.20 8.91 7.63
C SER A 367 -9.33 8.11 8.26
N ILE A 368 -10.31 7.63 7.48
CA ILE A 368 -11.41 6.78 7.97
C ILE A 368 -10.88 5.52 8.65
N GLN A 369 -9.84 4.89 8.10
CA GLN A 369 -9.16 3.76 8.73
C GLN A 369 -8.56 4.15 10.08
N GLY A 370 -7.84 5.27 10.16
CA GLY A 370 -7.28 5.80 11.40
C GLY A 370 -8.35 6.13 12.47
N LEU A 371 -9.55 6.55 12.02
CA LEU A 371 -10.70 6.74 12.92
C LEU A 371 -11.22 5.42 13.52
N GLY A 372 -10.76 4.26 13.02
CA GLY A 372 -11.18 2.94 13.49
C GLY A 372 -12.36 2.35 12.73
N ASN A 373 -12.68 2.88 11.54
CA ASN A 373 -13.79 2.46 10.69
C ASN A 373 -13.30 1.81 9.38
N SER A 374 -12.34 0.88 9.46
CA SER A 374 -11.73 0.24 8.29
C SER A 374 -12.74 -0.47 7.39
N GLN A 375 -13.87 -0.92 7.94
CA GLN A 375 -14.94 -1.54 7.15
C GLN A 375 -15.52 -0.60 6.10
N LEU A 376 -15.70 0.69 6.43
CA LEU A 376 -16.16 1.69 5.46
C LEU A 376 -15.16 1.89 4.32
N ALA A 377 -13.87 1.81 4.61
CA ALA A 377 -12.83 1.96 3.60
C ALA A 377 -12.81 0.82 2.57
N VAL A 378 -13.28 -0.39 2.92
CA VAL A 378 -13.43 -1.50 1.97
C VAL A 378 -14.41 -1.16 0.86
N PHE A 379 -15.54 -0.52 1.21
CA PHE A 379 -16.55 -0.14 0.20
C PHE A 379 -15.98 0.80 -0.86
N ALA A 380 -15.05 1.68 -0.50
CA ALA A 380 -14.34 2.50 -1.49
C ALA A 380 -13.59 1.62 -2.50
N GLY A 381 -12.90 0.56 -2.04
CA GLY A 381 -12.26 -0.42 -2.92
C GLY A 381 -13.26 -1.15 -3.82
N VAL A 382 -14.45 -1.50 -3.30
CA VAL A 382 -15.53 -2.10 -4.09
C VAL A 382 -16.00 -1.13 -5.18
N PHE A 383 -16.22 0.14 -4.86
CA PHE A 383 -16.59 1.15 -5.86
C PHE A 383 -15.50 1.35 -6.92
N GLU A 384 -14.23 1.35 -6.53
CA GLU A 384 -13.12 1.38 -7.49
C GLU A 384 -13.13 0.15 -8.41
N MET A 385 -13.36 -1.05 -7.87
CA MET A 385 -13.44 -2.28 -8.67
C MET A 385 -14.62 -2.24 -9.63
N ILE A 386 -15.81 -1.81 -9.18
CA ILE A 386 -17.00 -1.66 -10.01
C ILE A 386 -16.74 -0.65 -11.14
N ALA A 387 -16.13 0.48 -10.85
CA ALA A 387 -15.82 1.48 -11.85
C ALA A 387 -14.84 0.94 -12.91
N ARG A 388 -13.72 0.32 -12.48
CA ARG A 388 -12.76 -0.27 -13.42
C ARG A 388 -13.37 -1.40 -14.24
N GLY A 389 -14.13 -2.29 -13.60
CA GLY A 389 -14.84 -3.38 -14.29
C GLY A 389 -15.90 -2.86 -15.25
N GLY A 390 -16.70 -1.88 -14.84
CA GLY A 390 -17.70 -1.25 -15.68
C GLY A 390 -17.09 -0.54 -16.90
N VAL A 391 -15.99 0.16 -16.73
CA VAL A 391 -15.24 0.75 -17.85
C VAL A 391 -14.64 -0.33 -18.74
N ALA A 392 -13.99 -1.34 -18.16
CA ALA A 392 -13.33 -2.42 -18.91
C ALA A 392 -14.33 -3.20 -19.78
N LEU A 393 -15.48 -3.56 -19.24
CA LEU A 393 -16.48 -4.40 -19.92
C LEU A 393 -17.46 -3.58 -20.76
N GLY A 394 -17.81 -2.35 -20.31
CA GLY A 394 -18.86 -1.55 -20.95
C GLY A 394 -18.35 -0.46 -21.89
N LEU A 395 -17.27 0.23 -21.55
CA LEU A 395 -16.79 1.39 -22.30
C LEU A 395 -15.60 1.07 -23.23
N VAL A 396 -14.71 0.15 -22.85
CA VAL A 396 -13.57 -0.20 -23.70
C VAL A 396 -13.99 -0.74 -25.07
N PRO A 397 -15.03 -1.58 -25.21
CA PRO A 397 -15.50 -2.02 -26.53
C PRO A 397 -15.99 -0.90 -27.43
N ALA A 398 -16.52 0.19 -26.86
CA ALA A 398 -17.09 1.33 -27.59
C ALA A 398 -16.08 2.46 -27.86
N PHE A 399 -15.20 2.75 -26.89
CA PHE A 399 -14.30 3.91 -26.90
C PHE A 399 -12.80 3.55 -26.92
N GLY A 400 -12.49 2.23 -26.92
CA GLY A 400 -11.12 1.73 -27.05
C GLY A 400 -10.17 2.26 -25.96
N TYR A 401 -9.00 2.70 -26.40
CA TYR A 401 -7.88 3.10 -25.53
C TYR A 401 -8.20 4.28 -24.60
N VAL A 402 -9.00 5.24 -25.05
CA VAL A 402 -9.39 6.40 -24.22
C VAL A 402 -10.16 5.95 -22.99
N ALA A 403 -11.05 4.95 -23.13
CA ALA A 403 -11.75 4.37 -21.99
C ALA A 403 -10.79 3.72 -21.00
N VAL A 404 -9.77 2.99 -21.48
CA VAL A 404 -8.71 2.43 -20.63
C VAL A 404 -8.01 3.53 -19.80
N CYS A 405 -7.63 4.62 -20.43
CA CYS A 405 -6.97 5.74 -19.76
C CYS A 405 -7.84 6.38 -18.67
N LEU A 406 -9.17 6.38 -18.86
CA LEU A 406 -10.13 6.97 -17.92
C LEU A 406 -10.64 5.99 -16.84
N ALA A 407 -10.27 4.72 -16.90
CA ALA A 407 -10.76 3.71 -15.96
C ALA A 407 -10.33 4.00 -14.50
N SER A 408 -9.05 4.33 -14.28
CA SER A 408 -8.56 4.73 -12.94
C SER A 408 -9.13 6.07 -12.49
N PRO A 409 -9.15 7.14 -13.31
CA PRO A 409 -9.86 8.37 -13.01
C PRO A 409 -11.32 8.18 -12.58
N ALA A 410 -12.09 7.39 -13.32
CA ALA A 410 -13.47 7.09 -12.97
C ALA A 410 -13.59 6.37 -11.62
N ALA A 411 -12.68 5.43 -11.34
CA ALA A 411 -12.61 4.73 -10.07
C ALA A 411 -12.35 5.68 -8.89
N TRP A 412 -11.44 6.63 -9.04
CA TRP A 412 -11.14 7.61 -7.99
C TRP A 412 -12.32 8.53 -7.70
N VAL A 413 -12.97 9.04 -8.75
CA VAL A 413 -14.14 9.90 -8.58
C VAL A 413 -15.28 9.13 -7.91
N LEU A 414 -15.56 7.88 -8.33
CA LEU A 414 -16.63 7.08 -7.73
C LEU A 414 -16.33 6.74 -6.26
N ALA A 415 -15.08 6.43 -5.94
CA ALA A 415 -14.66 6.20 -4.56
C ALA A 415 -14.82 7.45 -3.68
N ASP A 416 -14.48 8.63 -4.19
CA ASP A 416 -14.62 9.90 -3.47
C ASP A 416 -16.07 10.23 -3.15
N LEU A 417 -17.00 9.97 -4.07
CA LEU A 417 -18.46 10.16 -3.84
C LEU A 417 -18.96 9.38 -2.62
N PHE A 418 -18.33 8.24 -2.31
CA PHE A 418 -18.64 7.47 -1.11
C PHE A 418 -17.80 7.93 0.09
N LEU A 419 -16.52 8.19 -0.10
CA LEU A 419 -15.59 8.46 1.00
C LEU A 419 -15.90 9.77 1.73
N PHE A 420 -16.28 10.83 1.04
CA PHE A 420 -16.62 12.10 1.69
C PHE A 420 -17.80 11.96 2.68
N PRO A 421 -18.98 11.45 2.29
CA PRO A 421 -20.07 11.20 3.24
C PRO A 421 -19.67 10.29 4.39
N ALA A 422 -18.91 9.21 4.11
CA ALA A 422 -18.43 8.27 5.13
C ALA A 422 -17.50 8.93 6.14
N PHE A 423 -16.62 9.83 5.70
CA PHE A 423 -15.73 10.58 6.57
C PHE A 423 -16.51 11.53 7.48
N PHE A 424 -17.38 12.36 6.91
CA PHE A 424 -18.19 13.29 7.71
C PHE A 424 -19.09 12.57 8.72
N HIS A 425 -19.67 11.43 8.33
CA HIS A 425 -20.44 10.60 9.24
C HIS A 425 -19.57 10.08 10.40
N SER A 426 -18.39 9.56 10.10
CA SER A 426 -17.45 9.05 11.11
C SER A 426 -16.98 10.15 12.08
N VAL A 427 -16.67 11.33 11.55
CA VAL A 427 -16.30 12.49 12.39
C VAL A 427 -17.46 12.95 13.26
N LYS A 428 -18.69 12.94 12.74
CA LYS A 428 -19.89 13.30 13.52
C LYS A 428 -20.10 12.36 14.71
N ILE A 429 -19.93 11.05 14.52
CA ILE A 429 -19.99 10.05 15.59
C ILE A 429 -18.92 10.34 16.66
N LEU A 430 -17.69 10.66 16.23
CA LEU A 430 -16.60 10.98 17.17
C LEU A 430 -16.84 12.27 17.94
N LYS A 431 -17.42 13.31 17.32
CA LYS A 431 -17.80 14.55 18.02
C LYS A 431 -18.83 14.29 19.12
N ASN A 432 -19.77 13.40 18.88
CA ASN A 432 -20.77 13.00 19.89
C ASN A 432 -20.12 12.20 21.05
N ARG A 433 -19.07 11.42 20.75
CA ARG A 433 -18.33 10.64 21.76
C ARG A 433 -17.37 11.51 22.59
N PHE A 434 -16.80 12.53 21.98
CA PHE A 434 -15.83 13.46 22.58
C PHE A 434 -16.30 14.91 22.40
N PRO A 435 -17.33 15.37 23.17
CA PRO A 435 -17.81 16.73 23.05
C PRO A 435 -16.71 17.72 23.44
N SER A 436 -16.56 18.79 22.65
CA SER A 436 -15.60 19.85 22.96
C SER A 436 -16.00 20.57 24.24
N PRO A 437 -15.04 21.03 25.08
CA PRO A 437 -15.33 21.77 26.30
C PRO A 437 -16.23 23.01 26.11
N SER A 438 -16.18 23.63 24.92
CA SER A 438 -17.05 24.75 24.55
C SER A 438 -18.52 24.37 24.35
N ALA A 439 -18.80 23.12 23.87
CA ALA A 439 -20.17 22.66 23.67
C ALA A 439 -20.87 22.26 24.99
N THR A 440 -20.10 22.00 26.05
CA THR A 440 -20.63 21.70 27.39
C THR A 440 -20.98 22.99 28.11
N ALA A 441 -20.29 24.10 27.89
CA ALA A 441 -20.59 25.40 28.49
C ALA A 441 -21.88 26.02 27.94
N GLU A 442 -22.14 25.88 26.64
CA GLU A 442 -23.40 26.39 26.03
C GLU A 442 -24.66 25.64 26.50
N LYS A 443 -24.54 24.35 26.87
CA LYS A 443 -25.70 23.59 27.41
C LYS A 443 -26.04 23.93 28.85
N THR A 444 -25.07 24.34 29.65
CA THR A 444 -25.30 24.78 31.04
C THR A 444 -25.89 26.17 31.11
N ASP A 445 -25.65 27.04 30.14
CA ASP A 445 -26.22 28.39 30.08
C ASP A 445 -27.65 28.44 29.51
N THR A 446 -28.12 27.35 28.89
CA THR A 446 -29.51 27.24 28.37
C THR A 446 -30.45 26.51 29.30
N GLU A 447 -29.95 25.88 30.38
CA GLU A 447 -30.74 25.20 31.42
C GLU A 447 -30.79 25.99 32.75
N SER A 448 -30.21 27.18 32.82
CA SER A 448 -30.32 28.13 33.93
C SER A 448 -31.22 29.30 33.52
#